data_36aa7d4c6778768c44263004c794049b
#
_entry.id   36aa7d4c6778768c44263004c794049b
#
_cell.length_a   1.000
_cell.length_b   1.000
_cell.length_c   1.000
_cell.angle_alpha   90.00
_cell.angle_beta   90.00
_cell.angle_gamma   90.00
#
_symmetry.space_group_name_H-M   'P 1'
#
loop_
_entity.id
_entity.type
_entity.pdbx_description
1 polymer ?
#
loop_
_entity_poly.entity_id
_entity_poly.type
_entity_poly.pdbx_seq_one_letter_code
_entity_poly.pdbx_strand_id
1 'polypeptide(L)'
;MICEKGTIGLTLSQSNMPFGANGISPDLIINPHVRDTFFKRTQIINSIRESLNNAGMLEVETPILQSIPGGATARPFITHHNALNIPLYLRIANELYLKRLIVGGFDGVYEFAKDFRNEGMDRTHNPEFTMLEFYVAYKDYNWMMNFTEKLLEKVANDV
;
A
#
# COMPACT_ATOMS: atom_id res chain seq x y z
N MET A 1 -26.90 -4.54 -1.04
CA MET A 1 -26.16 -5.79 -0.72
C MET A 1 -24.69 -5.39 -0.65
N ILE A 2 -24.20 -5.17 0.57
CA ILE A 2 -22.81 -4.73 0.82
C ILE A 2 -21.93 -5.96 0.61
N CYS A 3 -21.01 -5.87 -0.34
CA CYS A 3 -20.06 -6.93 -0.65
C CYS A 3 -19.23 -7.28 0.61
N GLU A 4 -19.27 -8.54 1.00
CA GLU A 4 -18.43 -9.04 2.09
C GLU A 4 -16.95 -8.98 1.69
N LYS A 5 -16.15 -8.68 2.68
CA LYS A 5 -14.74 -8.31 2.65
C LYS A 5 -13.85 -9.28 1.88
N GLY A 6 -13.28 -8.81 0.79
CA GLY A 6 -12.07 -9.37 0.22
C GLY A 6 -11.02 -8.26 0.14
N THR A 7 -10.43 -7.90 1.27
CA THR A 7 -9.30 -6.97 1.31
C THR A 7 -8.04 -7.79 1.48
N ILE A 8 -7.12 -7.69 0.52
CA ILE A 8 -5.77 -8.22 0.66
C ILE A 8 -4.82 -7.03 0.71
N GLY A 9 -4.25 -6.80 1.89
CA GLY A 9 -3.16 -5.85 2.07
C GLY A 9 -1.83 -6.54 1.77
N LEU A 10 -1.17 -6.16 0.69
CA LEU A 10 0.22 -6.56 0.46
C LEU A 10 1.14 -5.47 0.99
N THR A 11 1.86 -5.78 2.06
CA THR A 11 2.85 -4.86 2.62
C THR A 11 4.20 -5.09 1.95
N LEU A 12 4.64 -4.12 1.17
CA LEU A 12 6.00 -4.10 0.62
C LEU A 12 6.92 -3.40 1.63
N SER A 13 7.41 -4.16 2.59
CA SER A 13 8.32 -3.64 3.61
C SER A 13 9.62 -3.09 3.00
N GLN A 14 10.00 -1.89 3.39
CA GLN A 14 11.35 -1.35 3.19
C GLN A 14 12.24 -1.68 4.40
N SER A 15 12.10 -2.85 4.97
CA SER A 15 12.63 -3.24 6.27
C SER A 15 14.13 -3.16 6.45
N ASN A 16 14.90 -2.78 5.44
CA ASN A 16 16.36 -2.73 5.50
C ASN A 16 16.97 -1.38 5.11
N MET A 17 16.18 -0.29 5.06
CA MET A 17 16.77 1.03 4.94
C MET A 17 17.08 1.58 6.34
N PRO A 18 18.35 1.72 6.72
CA PRO A 18 18.68 2.42 7.95
C PRO A 18 18.16 3.85 7.86
N PHE A 19 17.50 4.30 8.93
CA PHE A 19 17.13 5.71 9.11
C PHE A 19 18.42 6.55 9.11
N GLY A 20 18.76 7.12 7.97
CA GLY A 20 19.92 7.99 7.80
C GLY A 20 20.40 7.97 6.35
N ALA A 21 20.30 9.11 5.68
CA ALA A 21 20.75 9.29 4.29
C ALA A 21 22.22 8.93 4.06
N ASN A 22 23.01 8.80 5.13
CA ASN A 22 24.45 8.61 5.09
C ASN A 22 24.91 7.17 4.85
N GLY A 23 24.02 6.17 4.96
CA GLY A 23 24.36 4.74 4.79
C GLY A 23 24.04 4.16 3.42
N ILE A 24 23.09 4.73 2.68
CA ILE A 24 22.59 4.17 1.42
C ILE A 24 23.60 4.33 0.28
N SER A 25 24.24 5.51 0.16
CA SER A 25 25.10 5.82 -0.97
C SER A 25 26.38 4.96 -1.02
N PRO A 26 27.14 4.75 0.09
CA PRO A 26 28.26 3.85 0.09
C PRO A 26 27.89 2.41 -0.24
N ASP A 27 26.75 1.94 0.28
CA ASP A 27 26.28 0.57 0.06
C ASP A 27 25.92 0.31 -1.41
N LEU A 28 25.26 1.27 -2.07
CA LEU A 28 24.94 1.22 -3.49
C LEU A 28 26.18 1.21 -4.40
N ILE A 29 27.29 1.83 -3.95
CA ILE A 29 28.55 1.86 -4.70
C ILE A 29 29.33 0.55 -4.53
N ILE A 30 29.37 0.03 -3.30
CA ILE A 30 30.21 -1.11 -2.94
C ILE A 30 29.54 -2.45 -3.23
N ASN A 31 28.20 -2.51 -3.10
CA ASN A 31 27.41 -3.73 -3.17
C ASN A 31 26.43 -3.71 -4.34
N PRO A 32 26.80 -4.21 -5.53
CA PRO A 32 25.91 -4.23 -6.71
C PRO A 32 24.56 -4.89 -6.44
N HIS A 33 24.50 -5.95 -5.61
CA HIS A 33 23.26 -6.65 -5.27
C HIS A 33 22.25 -5.78 -4.51
N VAL A 34 22.69 -4.75 -3.81
CA VAL A 34 21.78 -3.77 -3.18
C VAL A 34 21.03 -2.99 -4.26
N ARG A 35 21.73 -2.63 -5.32
CA ARG A 35 21.14 -1.97 -6.49
C ARG A 35 20.12 -2.85 -7.19
N ASP A 36 20.38 -4.14 -7.34
CA ASP A 36 19.46 -5.11 -7.93
C ASP A 36 18.13 -5.21 -7.15
N THR A 37 18.18 -5.06 -5.83
CA THR A 37 16.97 -5.02 -5.00
C THR A 37 16.02 -3.88 -5.38
N PHE A 38 16.56 -2.70 -5.73
CA PHE A 38 15.74 -1.58 -6.19
C PHE A 38 15.10 -1.86 -7.55
N PHE A 39 15.85 -2.43 -8.49
CA PHE A 39 15.31 -2.83 -9.80
C PHE A 39 14.22 -3.88 -9.64
N LYS A 40 14.46 -4.94 -8.87
CA LYS A 40 13.47 -5.99 -8.61
C LYS A 40 12.21 -5.43 -7.95
N ARG A 41 12.36 -4.55 -6.98
CA ARG A 41 11.21 -3.88 -6.36
C ARG A 41 10.36 -3.13 -7.40
N THR A 42 11.01 -2.40 -8.31
CA THR A 42 10.30 -1.68 -9.39
C THR A 42 9.61 -2.65 -10.34
N GLN A 43 10.26 -3.75 -10.72
CA GLN A 43 9.67 -4.80 -11.56
C GLN A 43 8.44 -5.42 -10.90
N ILE A 44 8.52 -5.78 -9.61
CA ILE A 44 7.40 -6.30 -8.82
C ILE A 44 6.20 -5.34 -8.87
N ILE A 45 6.43 -4.05 -8.56
CA ILE A 45 5.37 -3.04 -8.55
C ILE A 45 4.73 -2.89 -9.95
N ASN A 46 5.55 -2.89 -11.00
CA ASN A 46 5.05 -2.78 -12.37
C ASN A 46 4.23 -4.00 -12.80
N SER A 47 4.68 -5.22 -12.48
CA SER A 47 3.95 -6.45 -12.75
C SER A 47 2.61 -6.51 -12.03
N ILE A 48 2.57 -6.08 -10.76
CA ILE A 48 1.31 -5.97 -10.00
C ILE A 48 0.39 -4.95 -10.67
N ARG A 49 0.90 -3.75 -10.99
CA ARG A 49 0.12 -2.67 -11.63
C ARG A 49 -0.48 -3.12 -12.96
N GLU A 50 0.33 -3.78 -13.78
CA GLU A 50 -0.15 -4.35 -15.05
C GLU A 50 -1.29 -5.35 -14.83
N SER A 51 -1.17 -6.24 -13.87
CA SER A 51 -2.18 -7.24 -13.56
C SER A 51 -3.50 -6.63 -13.11
N LEU A 52 -3.44 -5.61 -12.25
CA LEU A 52 -4.62 -4.91 -11.75
C LEU A 52 -5.30 -4.10 -12.87
N ASN A 53 -4.51 -3.40 -13.70
CA ASN A 53 -5.02 -2.67 -14.86
C ASN A 53 -5.68 -3.61 -15.89
N ASN A 54 -5.06 -4.75 -16.17
CA ASN A 54 -5.62 -5.77 -17.09
C ASN A 54 -6.90 -6.41 -16.53
N ALA A 55 -7.08 -6.41 -15.20
CA ALA A 55 -8.32 -6.83 -14.56
C ALA A 55 -9.40 -5.72 -14.54
N GLY A 56 -9.14 -4.57 -15.16
CA GLY A 56 -10.08 -3.46 -15.28
C GLY A 56 -10.17 -2.56 -14.04
N MET A 57 -9.21 -2.63 -13.13
CA MET A 57 -9.18 -1.76 -11.94
C MET A 57 -8.47 -0.44 -12.26
N LEU A 58 -8.93 0.64 -11.63
CA LEU A 58 -8.36 1.97 -11.74
C LEU A 58 -7.38 2.23 -10.59
N GLU A 59 -6.15 2.67 -10.90
CA GLU A 59 -5.23 3.19 -9.90
C GLU A 59 -5.70 4.57 -9.43
N VAL A 60 -5.80 4.76 -8.14
CA VAL A 60 -6.25 6.01 -7.53
C VAL A 60 -5.30 6.46 -6.43
N GLU A 61 -5.36 7.73 -6.08
CA GLU A 61 -4.67 8.31 -4.93
C GLU A 61 -5.69 8.91 -3.97
N THR A 62 -5.60 8.54 -2.70
CA THR A 62 -6.49 9.03 -1.64
C THR A 62 -5.71 9.85 -0.61
N PRO A 63 -6.37 10.72 0.17
CA PRO A 63 -5.70 11.63 1.08
C PRO A 63 -4.87 10.92 2.16
N ILE A 64 -3.62 11.36 2.33
CA ILE A 64 -2.75 10.94 3.43
C ILE A 64 -3.15 11.63 4.73
N LEU A 65 -3.46 12.93 4.66
CA LEU A 65 -3.90 13.70 5.83
C LEU A 65 -5.40 13.51 6.03
N GLN A 66 -5.78 13.00 7.19
CA GLN A 66 -7.16 12.67 7.53
C GLN A 66 -7.60 13.42 8.78
N SER A 67 -8.86 13.88 8.81
CA SER A 67 -9.46 14.47 10.00
C SER A 67 -9.83 13.42 11.06
N ILE A 68 -10.11 12.20 10.64
CA ILE A 68 -10.45 11.07 11.50
C ILE A 68 -9.67 9.84 10.98
N PRO A 69 -8.78 9.26 11.79
CA PRO A 69 -8.10 8.03 11.41
C PRO A 69 -9.08 6.84 11.41
N GLY A 70 -8.90 5.91 10.48
CA GLY A 70 -9.76 4.74 10.39
C GLY A 70 -9.24 3.72 9.37
N GLY A 71 -9.95 2.58 9.27
CA GLY A 71 -9.61 1.48 8.36
C GLY A 71 -8.68 0.42 8.96
N ALA A 72 -8.08 0.67 10.12
CA ALA A 72 -7.25 -0.28 10.84
C ALA A 72 -7.26 -0.01 12.34
N THR A 73 -6.79 -0.97 13.13
CA THR A 73 -6.53 -0.78 14.58
C THR A 73 -5.05 -0.49 14.76
N ALA A 74 -4.68 0.78 14.69
CA ALA A 74 -3.30 1.24 14.86
C ALA A 74 -3.27 2.65 15.45
N ARG A 75 -2.13 3.01 16.05
CA ARG A 75 -1.91 4.36 16.58
C ARG A 75 -1.47 5.30 15.45
N PRO A 76 -2.19 6.42 15.18
CA PRO A 76 -1.80 7.36 14.14
C PRO A 76 -0.65 8.28 14.59
N PHE A 77 0.10 8.81 13.62
CA PHE A 77 0.87 10.04 13.81
C PHE A 77 -0.08 11.23 13.74
N ILE A 78 0.09 12.18 14.67
CA ILE A 78 -0.73 13.38 14.76
C ILE A 78 0.09 14.57 14.27
N THR A 79 -0.51 15.41 13.45
CA THR A 79 0.05 16.68 12.99
C THR A 79 -0.97 17.81 13.19
N HIS A 80 -0.58 19.05 12.87
CA HIS A 80 -1.43 20.22 13.04
C HIS A 80 -1.50 21.03 11.74
N HIS A 81 -2.71 21.36 11.31
CA HIS A 81 -2.93 22.25 10.16
C HIS A 81 -2.98 23.69 10.66
N ASN A 82 -1.89 24.45 10.44
CA ASN A 82 -1.72 25.78 11.03
C ASN A 82 -2.80 26.77 10.60
N ALA A 83 -3.14 26.82 9.31
CA ALA A 83 -4.11 27.78 8.80
C ALA A 83 -5.54 27.54 9.29
N LEU A 84 -5.93 26.28 9.49
CA LEU A 84 -7.26 25.91 10.00
C LEU A 84 -7.29 25.70 11.51
N ASN A 85 -6.13 25.68 12.16
CA ASN A 85 -5.98 25.44 13.59
C ASN A 85 -6.67 24.15 14.07
N ILE A 86 -6.49 23.05 13.32
CA ILE A 86 -7.08 21.74 13.62
C ILE A 86 -6.02 20.65 13.65
N PRO A 87 -6.20 19.59 14.48
CA PRO A 87 -5.38 18.39 14.38
C PRO A 87 -5.72 17.62 13.11
N LEU A 88 -4.70 17.04 12.50
CA LEU A 88 -4.82 16.05 11.41
C LEU A 88 -4.00 14.82 11.74
N TYR A 89 -4.33 13.72 11.10
CA TYR A 89 -3.70 12.44 11.30
C TYR A 89 -3.11 11.93 9.99
N LEU A 90 -1.90 11.38 10.04
CA LEU A 90 -1.40 10.58 8.92
C LEU A 90 -2.19 9.28 8.86
N ARG A 91 -2.62 8.87 7.68
CA ARG A 91 -3.46 7.67 7.49
C ARG A 91 -2.77 6.42 8.01
N ILE A 92 -3.53 5.55 8.63
CA ILE A 92 -3.10 4.22 9.09
C ILE A 92 -3.52 3.12 8.13
N ALA A 93 -4.44 3.42 7.19
CA ALA A 93 -4.93 2.59 6.12
C ALA A 93 -5.68 3.46 5.09
N ASN A 94 -5.78 2.99 3.85
CA ASN A 94 -6.52 3.64 2.77
C ASN A 94 -7.92 3.03 2.53
N GLU A 95 -8.29 2.00 3.27
CA GLU A 95 -9.53 1.21 3.16
C GLU A 95 -10.79 2.05 2.98
N LEU A 96 -11.03 3.02 3.87
CA LEU A 96 -12.30 3.75 3.90
C LEU A 96 -12.53 4.60 2.65
N TYR A 97 -11.48 5.16 2.08
CA TYR A 97 -11.58 5.97 0.86
C TYR A 97 -11.81 5.08 -0.37
N LEU A 98 -11.10 3.96 -0.47
CA LEU A 98 -11.29 3.02 -1.58
C LEU A 98 -12.71 2.44 -1.58
N LYS A 99 -13.25 2.10 -0.40
CA LYS A 99 -14.66 1.67 -0.27
C LYS A 99 -15.66 2.75 -0.70
N ARG A 100 -15.39 4.02 -0.41
CA ARG A 100 -16.25 5.13 -0.87
C ARG A 100 -16.25 5.24 -2.39
N LEU A 101 -15.13 4.99 -3.06
CA LEU A 101 -15.06 4.97 -4.51
C LEU A 101 -15.91 3.84 -5.11
N ILE A 102 -15.88 2.64 -4.53
CA ILE A 102 -16.77 1.54 -4.94
C ILE A 102 -18.24 1.91 -4.75
N VAL A 103 -18.60 2.50 -3.61
CA VAL A 103 -19.97 3.00 -3.37
C VAL A 103 -20.34 4.10 -4.36
N GLY A 104 -19.36 4.91 -4.77
CA GLY A 104 -19.52 5.94 -5.80
C GLY A 104 -19.67 5.43 -7.23
N GLY A 105 -19.62 4.09 -7.44
CA GLY A 105 -19.92 3.45 -8.72
C GLY A 105 -18.71 2.99 -9.52
N PHE A 106 -17.50 2.94 -8.92
CA PHE A 106 -16.34 2.32 -9.57
C PHE A 106 -16.43 0.79 -9.45
N ASP A 107 -16.20 0.08 -10.55
CA ASP A 107 -16.22 -1.38 -10.57
C ASP A 107 -14.99 -2.00 -9.89
N GLY A 108 -13.85 -1.33 -9.95
CA GLY A 108 -12.61 -1.77 -9.31
C GLY A 108 -11.62 -0.63 -9.16
N VAL A 109 -11.01 -0.54 -7.99
CA VAL A 109 -9.99 0.47 -7.66
C VAL A 109 -8.84 -0.14 -6.88
N TYR A 110 -7.65 0.43 -7.01
CA TYR A 110 -6.51 0.08 -6.18
C TYR A 110 -5.61 1.28 -5.91
N GLU A 111 -4.81 1.19 -4.87
CA GLU A 111 -3.84 2.22 -4.51
C GLU A 111 -2.57 1.59 -3.95
N PHE A 112 -1.41 2.01 -4.47
CA PHE A 112 -0.13 1.84 -3.79
C PHE A 112 0.05 3.00 -2.81
N ALA A 113 -0.29 2.77 -1.57
CA ALA A 113 -0.37 3.78 -0.52
C ALA A 113 0.87 3.81 0.38
N LYS A 114 1.23 4.99 0.86
CA LYS A 114 2.07 5.13 2.05
C LYS A 114 1.16 5.23 3.26
N ASP A 115 1.27 4.24 4.15
CA ASP A 115 0.56 4.22 5.43
C ASP A 115 1.52 4.38 6.59
N PHE A 116 1.00 4.91 7.71
CA PHE A 116 1.78 5.35 8.84
C PHE A 116 1.20 4.81 10.14
N ARG A 117 1.99 4.07 10.92
CA ARG A 117 1.58 3.54 12.22
C ARG A 117 2.61 3.91 13.26
N ASN A 118 2.21 4.72 14.24
CA ASN A 118 3.06 5.19 15.33
C ASN A 118 3.18 4.11 16.43
N GLU A 119 3.84 3.02 16.08
CA GLU A 119 4.01 1.84 16.89
C GLU A 119 5.48 1.42 16.95
N GLY A 120 5.78 0.30 17.60
CA GLY A 120 7.13 -0.21 17.71
C GLY A 120 7.73 -0.59 16.35
N MET A 121 9.05 -0.50 16.26
CA MET A 121 9.84 -0.94 15.10
C MET A 121 10.51 -2.26 15.40
N ASP A 122 10.47 -3.17 14.44
CA ASP A 122 11.21 -4.42 14.47
C ASP A 122 11.68 -4.80 13.06
N ARG A 123 12.12 -6.04 12.90
CA ARG A 123 12.64 -6.54 11.63
C ARG A 123 11.60 -6.56 10.49
N THR A 124 10.32 -6.59 10.80
CA THR A 124 9.19 -6.74 9.86
C THR A 124 8.22 -5.56 9.90
N HIS A 125 8.35 -4.67 10.86
CA HIS A 125 7.46 -3.53 11.07
C HIS A 125 8.22 -2.20 11.03
N ASN A 126 7.79 -1.31 10.14
CA ASN A 126 8.21 0.07 10.06
C ASN A 126 7.03 1.00 10.31
N PRO A 127 7.27 2.18 10.90
CA PRO A 127 6.21 3.17 11.13
C PRO A 127 5.67 3.79 9.81
N GLU A 128 6.45 3.76 8.74
CA GLU A 128 6.06 4.10 7.38
C GLU A 128 6.31 2.90 6.47
N PHE A 129 5.29 2.50 5.70
CA PHE A 129 5.40 1.36 4.80
C PHE A 129 4.53 1.57 3.55
N THR A 130 4.79 0.81 2.50
CA THR A 130 3.95 0.79 1.30
C THR A 130 2.92 -0.32 1.44
N MET A 131 1.66 0.04 1.35
CA MET A 131 0.52 -0.87 1.31
C MET A 131 -0.07 -0.87 -0.09
N LEU A 132 -0.41 -2.04 -0.62
CA LEU A 132 -1.30 -2.18 -1.75
C LEU A 132 -2.66 -2.65 -1.22
N GLU A 133 -3.69 -1.89 -1.49
CA GLU A 133 -5.07 -2.33 -1.31
C GLU A 133 -5.83 -2.22 -2.62
N PHE A 134 -6.70 -3.18 -2.88
CA PHE A 134 -7.60 -3.15 -4.03
C PHE A 134 -8.99 -3.66 -3.68
N TYR A 135 -9.99 -3.12 -4.33
CA TYR A 135 -11.40 -3.40 -4.11
C TYR A 135 -12.08 -3.60 -5.45
N VAL A 136 -12.94 -4.61 -5.54
CA VAL A 136 -13.70 -4.94 -6.75
C VAL A 136 -15.16 -5.14 -6.38
N ALA A 137 -16.06 -4.46 -7.09
CA ALA A 137 -17.50 -4.61 -6.91
C ALA A 137 -17.97 -6.00 -7.38
N TYR A 138 -18.98 -6.54 -6.71
CA TYR A 138 -19.69 -7.77 -7.11
C TYR A 138 -18.79 -9.02 -7.19
N LYS A 139 -17.67 -9.04 -6.49
CA LYS A 139 -16.79 -10.20 -6.35
C LYS A 139 -16.78 -10.70 -4.91
N ASP A 140 -16.72 -12.02 -4.76
CA ASP A 140 -16.63 -12.68 -3.46
C ASP A 140 -15.17 -13.02 -3.08
N TYR A 141 -15.02 -13.61 -1.90
CA TYR A 141 -13.69 -14.00 -1.40
C TYR A 141 -13.03 -15.11 -2.24
N ASN A 142 -13.81 -16.00 -2.87
CA ASN A 142 -13.26 -17.05 -3.73
C ASN A 142 -12.61 -16.45 -4.97
N TRP A 143 -13.29 -15.46 -5.59
CA TRP A 143 -12.71 -14.72 -6.70
C TRP A 143 -11.41 -14.02 -6.25
N MET A 144 -11.43 -13.38 -5.08
CA MET A 144 -10.28 -12.65 -4.54
C MET A 144 -9.09 -13.58 -4.27
N MET A 145 -9.33 -14.76 -3.71
CA MET A 145 -8.30 -15.79 -3.49
C MET A 145 -7.65 -16.20 -4.80
N ASN A 146 -8.46 -16.62 -5.80
CA ASN A 146 -7.97 -17.04 -7.11
C ASN A 146 -7.22 -15.93 -7.85
N PHE A 147 -7.71 -14.69 -7.75
CA PHE A 147 -7.04 -13.55 -8.36
C PHE A 147 -5.68 -13.29 -7.73
N THR A 148 -5.60 -13.34 -6.40
CA THR A 148 -4.35 -13.11 -5.66
C THR A 148 -3.31 -14.19 -5.94
N GLU A 149 -3.71 -15.47 -6.00
CA GLU A 149 -2.81 -16.56 -6.36
C GLU A 149 -2.20 -16.33 -7.75
N LYS A 150 -3.02 -16.03 -8.76
CA LYS A 150 -2.57 -15.72 -10.12
C LYS A 150 -1.69 -14.47 -10.19
N LEU A 151 -2.02 -13.43 -9.40
CA LEU A 151 -1.22 -12.23 -9.29
C LEU A 151 0.19 -12.54 -8.78
N LEU A 152 0.29 -13.30 -7.70
CA LEU A 152 1.57 -13.69 -7.11
C LEU A 152 2.38 -14.61 -8.04
N GLU A 153 1.72 -15.56 -8.71
CA GLU A 153 2.35 -16.43 -9.71
C GLU A 153 2.93 -15.60 -10.87
N LYS A 154 2.15 -14.66 -11.41
CA LYS A 154 2.62 -13.76 -12.47
C LYS A 154 3.84 -12.96 -12.02
N VAL A 155 3.77 -12.33 -10.86
CA VAL A 155 4.88 -11.53 -10.32
C VAL A 155 6.14 -12.39 -10.14
N ALA A 156 6.00 -13.61 -9.64
CA ALA A 156 7.13 -14.52 -9.47
C ALA A 156 7.77 -14.95 -10.80
N ASN A 157 6.99 -15.00 -11.88
CA ASN A 157 7.49 -15.32 -13.22
C ASN A 157 8.12 -14.11 -13.94
N ASP A 158 7.71 -12.89 -13.60
CA ASP A 158 8.17 -11.65 -14.24
C ASP A 158 9.51 -11.13 -13.61
N VAL A 159 9.91 -11.62 -12.44
CA VAL A 159 11.05 -11.12 -11.62
C VAL A 159 12.08 -12.21 -11.32
#